data_9bf3fed988a1e564fd5d3e27bc183fbb
#
_entry.id   9bf3fed988a1e564fd5d3e27bc183fbb
#
_cell.length_a   1.000
_cell.length_b   1.000
_cell.length_c   1.000
_cell.angle_alpha   90.00
_cell.angle_beta   90.00
_cell.angle_gamma   90.00
#
_symmetry.space_group_name_H-M   'P 1'
#
loop_
_entity.id
_entity.type
_entity.pdbx_description
1 polymer ?
#
loop_
_entity_poly.entity_id
_entity_poly.type
_entity_poly.pdbx_seq_one_letter_code
_entity_poly.pdbx_strand_id
1 'polypeptide(L)'
;MPAEKLPDKKRDARSEGVMSVTAHLAELRRRLIWSFVGIALATIGGWFLYEFALAHITAPMKDVAGANLNFQTIGAAFDLKIRVSLWLGVLLASPWWIFQLVAFIWPGLRRRERLWMLIFGVAGVILFAAGAVFGDWTAPRAVSILSSFTPPDSAMLLQADSYIKFYIRLVLAFGISFLIPEILVMLNFLGVLKARTMLKGWRWATMVAFIFSAIANPLPTPWPVILQASALLALYFLAVGIAALHDWLRSRNAT
;
A
#
# COMPACT_ATOMS: atom_id res chain seq x y z
N MET A 1 -14.42 -15.00 65.15
CA MET A 1 -15.02 -14.73 63.84
C MET A 1 -13.89 -14.39 62.88
N PRO A 2 -13.56 -15.25 61.88
CA PRO A 2 -12.54 -14.93 60.89
C PRO A 2 -13.16 -14.05 59.80
N ALA A 3 -12.47 -12.96 59.44
CA ALA A 3 -12.86 -12.04 58.39
C ALA A 3 -12.76 -12.73 57.01
N GLU A 4 -13.90 -12.82 56.36
CA GLU A 4 -14.06 -13.28 54.98
C GLU A 4 -13.38 -12.32 54.01
N LYS A 5 -12.27 -12.73 53.39
CA LYS A 5 -11.60 -12.00 52.34
C LYS A 5 -12.46 -12.03 51.09
N LEU A 6 -13.13 -10.92 50.76
CA LEU A 6 -13.77 -10.71 49.45
C LEU A 6 -12.75 -10.91 48.34
N PRO A 7 -13.09 -11.66 47.27
CA PRO A 7 -12.20 -11.87 46.14
C PRO A 7 -12.00 -10.55 45.35
N ASP A 8 -10.73 -10.22 45.17
CA ASP A 8 -10.29 -9.02 44.45
C ASP A 8 -10.62 -9.13 42.94
N LYS A 9 -11.81 -8.62 42.59
CA LYS A 9 -12.36 -8.59 41.23
C LYS A 9 -11.48 -7.83 40.20
N LYS A 10 -10.36 -7.23 40.64
CA LYS A 10 -9.41 -6.50 39.77
C LYS A 10 -8.30 -7.39 39.21
N ARG A 11 -8.16 -8.64 39.64
CA ARG A 11 -7.11 -9.55 39.15
C ARG A 11 -7.52 -10.36 37.91
N ASP A 12 -8.81 -10.59 37.70
CA ASP A 12 -9.29 -11.48 36.61
C ASP A 12 -9.45 -10.78 35.26
N ALA A 13 -9.43 -9.44 35.23
CA ALA A 13 -9.50 -8.67 33.95
C ALA A 13 -8.19 -8.69 33.14
N ARG A 14 -7.11 -9.29 33.65
CA ARG A 14 -5.82 -9.44 32.93
C ARG A 14 -5.66 -10.73 32.14
N SER A 15 -6.61 -11.65 32.23
CA SER A 15 -6.51 -12.98 31.61
C SER A 15 -7.23 -13.12 30.27
N GLU A 16 -8.09 -12.18 29.90
CA GLU A 16 -8.70 -12.16 28.57
C GLU A 16 -7.93 -11.20 27.69
N GLY A 17 -7.24 -11.71 26.67
CA GLY A 17 -6.34 -11.00 25.76
C GLY A 17 -6.98 -9.90 24.89
N VAL A 18 -7.95 -9.16 25.45
CA VAL A 18 -8.57 -8.00 24.82
C VAL A 18 -7.79 -6.76 25.24
N MET A 19 -6.96 -6.25 24.33
CA MET A 19 -6.29 -4.96 24.54
C MET A 19 -7.34 -3.86 24.69
N SER A 20 -7.17 -2.96 25.68
CA SER A 20 -8.00 -1.76 25.77
C SER A 20 -7.79 -0.88 24.53
N VAL A 21 -8.82 -0.15 24.11
CA VAL A 21 -8.76 0.76 22.95
C VAL A 21 -7.60 1.76 23.09
N THR A 22 -7.34 2.24 24.30
CA THR A 22 -6.21 3.14 24.59
C THR A 22 -4.85 2.47 24.38
N ALA A 23 -4.70 1.21 24.77
CA ALA A 23 -3.48 0.44 24.55
C ALA A 23 -3.26 0.16 23.04
N HIS A 24 -4.33 -0.11 22.29
CA HIS A 24 -4.27 -0.30 20.83
C HIS A 24 -3.87 0.99 20.10
N LEU A 25 -4.42 2.15 20.51
CA LEU A 25 -4.03 3.45 19.97
C LEU A 25 -2.57 3.83 20.31
N ALA A 26 -2.10 3.48 21.50
CA ALA A 26 -0.69 3.68 21.89
C ALA A 26 0.26 2.82 21.03
N GLU A 27 -0.14 1.58 20.73
CA GLU A 27 0.63 0.71 19.83
C GLU A 27 0.64 1.26 18.40
N LEU A 28 -0.51 1.73 17.87
CA LEU A 28 -0.60 2.39 16.56
C LEU A 28 0.39 3.55 16.46
N ARG A 29 0.37 4.47 17.46
CA ARG A 29 1.28 5.62 17.49
C ARG A 29 2.74 5.16 17.47
N ARG A 30 3.10 4.18 18.30
CA ARG A 30 4.47 3.64 18.36
C ARG A 30 4.90 3.07 17.01
N ARG A 31 4.05 2.26 16.35
CA ARG A 31 4.32 1.65 15.06
C ARG A 31 4.46 2.69 13.94
N LEU A 32 3.60 3.70 13.95
CA LEU A 32 3.69 4.81 13.00
C LEU A 32 5.02 5.57 13.15
N ILE A 33 5.41 5.90 14.37
CA ILE A 33 6.68 6.60 14.62
C ILE A 33 7.85 5.76 14.08
N TRP A 34 7.90 4.45 14.37
CA TRP A 34 8.96 3.58 13.86
C TRP A 34 8.94 3.45 12.32
N SER A 35 7.76 3.45 11.71
CA SER A 35 7.63 3.48 10.24
C SER A 35 8.19 4.77 9.67
N PHE A 36 7.86 5.92 10.23
CA PHE A 36 8.40 7.21 9.79
C PHE A 36 9.92 7.32 10.00
N VAL A 37 10.45 6.83 11.11
CA VAL A 37 11.90 6.79 11.34
C VAL A 37 12.59 5.94 10.27
N GLY A 38 12.05 4.76 9.95
CA GLY A 38 12.59 3.91 8.89
C GLY A 38 12.56 4.57 7.51
N ILE A 39 11.45 5.24 7.18
CA ILE A 39 11.32 6.00 5.92
C ILE A 39 12.31 7.16 5.88
N ALA A 40 12.46 7.92 6.98
CA ALA A 40 13.41 9.04 7.03
C ALA A 40 14.85 8.59 6.83
N LEU A 41 15.25 7.48 7.46
CA LEU A 41 16.59 6.89 7.27
C LEU A 41 16.77 6.39 5.83
N ALA A 42 15.78 5.71 5.26
CA ALA A 42 15.84 5.24 3.88
C ALA A 42 15.83 6.38 2.86
N THR A 43 15.25 7.54 3.20
CA THR A 43 15.29 8.75 2.36
C THR A 43 16.72 9.25 2.17
N ILE A 44 17.61 9.08 3.16
CA ILE A 44 19.03 9.38 3.01
C ILE A 44 19.65 8.51 1.91
N GLY A 45 19.33 7.21 1.89
CA GLY A 45 19.72 6.32 0.78
C GLY A 45 19.11 6.75 -0.56
N GLY A 46 17.83 7.14 -0.55
CA GLY A 46 17.13 7.69 -1.71
C GLY A 46 17.78 8.93 -2.30
N TRP A 47 18.40 9.78 -1.46
CA TRP A 47 19.13 10.97 -1.92
C TRP A 47 20.31 10.63 -2.83
N PHE A 48 21.01 9.55 -2.54
CA PHE A 48 22.13 9.08 -3.36
C PHE A 48 21.66 8.36 -4.63
N LEU A 49 20.48 7.76 -4.61
CA LEU A 49 19.89 7.06 -5.75
C LEU A 49 19.05 7.97 -6.66
N TYR A 50 18.94 9.26 -6.33
CA TYR A 50 18.11 10.23 -7.05
C TYR A 50 18.37 10.28 -8.55
N GLU A 51 19.64 10.37 -8.97
CA GLU A 51 20.00 10.51 -10.38
C GLU A 51 19.62 9.27 -11.18
N PHE A 52 19.82 8.08 -10.62
CA PHE A 52 19.40 6.82 -11.23
C PHE A 52 17.88 6.75 -11.38
N ALA A 53 17.14 7.07 -10.32
CA ALA A 53 15.69 7.06 -10.34
C ALA A 53 15.13 8.11 -11.32
N LEU A 54 15.68 9.31 -11.33
CA LEU A 54 15.26 10.36 -12.27
C LEU A 54 15.50 9.93 -13.72
N ALA A 55 16.65 9.33 -14.01
CA ALA A 55 16.97 8.82 -15.34
C ALA A 55 15.98 7.73 -15.78
N HIS A 56 15.60 6.82 -14.86
CA HIS A 56 14.60 5.78 -15.11
C HIS A 56 13.20 6.38 -15.38
N ILE A 57 12.75 7.29 -14.52
CA ILE A 57 11.43 7.94 -14.63
C ILE A 57 11.31 8.73 -15.94
N THR A 58 12.40 9.36 -16.37
CA THR A 58 12.39 10.24 -17.56
C THR A 58 12.74 9.52 -18.87
N ALA A 59 13.26 8.28 -18.78
CA ALA A 59 13.62 7.50 -19.97
C ALA A 59 12.48 7.41 -21.01
N PRO A 60 11.22 7.10 -20.64
CA PRO A 60 10.13 7.00 -21.60
C PRO A 60 9.76 8.33 -22.29
N MET A 61 10.14 9.46 -21.68
CA MET A 61 9.85 10.77 -22.26
C MET A 61 10.76 11.11 -23.46
N LYS A 62 11.93 10.50 -23.54
CA LYS A 62 12.87 10.70 -24.65
C LYS A 62 12.31 10.23 -25.98
N ASP A 63 11.37 9.27 -25.93
CA ASP A 63 10.70 8.71 -27.10
C ASP A 63 9.50 9.57 -27.56
N VAL A 64 9.08 10.54 -26.74
CA VAL A 64 8.01 11.49 -27.09
C VAL A 64 8.67 12.70 -27.76
N ALA A 65 8.45 12.89 -29.05
CA ALA A 65 9.07 13.93 -29.85
C ALA A 65 8.89 15.33 -29.21
N GLY A 66 10.01 16.01 -28.91
CA GLY A 66 10.03 17.37 -28.38
C GLY A 66 9.79 17.50 -26.87
N ALA A 67 9.67 16.41 -26.13
CA ALA A 67 9.47 16.47 -24.69
C ALA A 67 10.78 16.77 -23.95
N ASN A 68 11.02 18.03 -23.62
CA ASN A 68 12.06 18.46 -22.72
C ASN A 68 11.48 18.78 -21.35
N LEU A 69 12.17 18.32 -20.28
CA LEU A 69 11.83 18.69 -18.93
C LEU A 69 12.06 20.18 -18.71
N ASN A 70 10.99 20.91 -18.45
CA ASN A 70 11.06 22.34 -18.17
C ASN A 70 10.93 22.59 -16.66
N PHE A 71 11.89 23.32 -16.08
CA PHE A 71 11.88 23.78 -14.70
C PHE A 71 11.50 25.27 -14.69
N GLN A 72 10.33 25.57 -14.10
CA GLN A 72 9.79 26.92 -14.10
C GLN A 72 10.41 27.88 -13.08
N THR A 73 11.04 27.33 -12.03
CA THR A 73 11.64 28.11 -10.93
C THR A 73 13.02 27.61 -10.58
N ILE A 74 13.88 28.49 -10.06
CA ILE A 74 15.26 28.17 -9.68
C ILE A 74 15.30 27.05 -8.61
N GLY A 75 14.33 27.04 -7.68
CA GLY A 75 14.25 26.02 -6.62
C GLY A 75 13.60 24.70 -7.03
N ALA A 76 12.98 24.62 -8.21
CA ALA A 76 12.19 23.45 -8.63
C ALA A 76 13.04 22.17 -8.71
N ALA A 77 14.29 22.27 -9.13
CA ALA A 77 15.20 21.12 -9.21
C ALA A 77 15.55 20.56 -7.81
N PHE A 78 15.72 21.42 -6.82
CA PHE A 78 15.99 21.02 -5.44
C PHE A 78 14.75 20.40 -4.78
N ASP A 79 13.57 21.02 -4.94
CA ASP A 79 12.30 20.44 -4.45
C ASP A 79 12.04 19.06 -5.08
N LEU A 80 12.30 18.93 -6.37
CA LEU A 80 12.19 17.67 -7.08
C LEU A 80 13.10 16.59 -6.47
N LYS A 81 14.37 16.94 -6.16
CA LYS A 81 15.32 16.03 -5.55
C LYS A 81 14.83 15.53 -4.19
N ILE A 82 14.33 16.43 -3.34
CA ILE A 82 13.75 16.06 -2.03
C ILE A 82 12.57 15.11 -2.22
N ARG A 83 11.66 15.42 -3.13
CA ARG A 83 10.44 14.64 -3.38
C ARG A 83 10.74 13.23 -3.89
N VAL A 84 11.62 13.11 -4.89
CA VAL A 84 12.04 11.80 -5.41
C VAL A 84 12.81 11.01 -4.37
N SER A 85 13.67 11.65 -3.58
CA SER A 85 14.39 10.98 -2.48
C SER A 85 13.45 10.46 -1.40
N LEU A 86 12.43 11.24 -1.03
CA LEU A 86 11.41 10.82 -0.07
C LEU A 86 10.59 9.64 -0.61
N TRP A 87 10.18 9.69 -1.88
CA TRP A 87 9.49 8.59 -2.55
C TRP A 87 10.33 7.31 -2.58
N LEU A 88 11.61 7.40 -2.94
CA LEU A 88 12.54 6.29 -2.85
C LEU A 88 12.67 5.77 -1.42
N GLY A 89 12.68 6.67 -0.43
CA GLY A 89 12.67 6.31 0.99
C GLY A 89 11.47 5.46 1.36
N VAL A 90 10.27 5.79 0.88
CA VAL A 90 9.06 4.99 1.09
C VAL A 90 9.17 3.61 0.43
N LEU A 91 9.69 3.54 -0.81
CA LEU A 91 9.88 2.27 -1.53
C LEU A 91 10.94 1.39 -0.86
N LEU A 92 12.11 1.94 -0.55
CA LEU A 92 13.21 1.21 0.09
C LEU A 92 12.88 0.74 1.50
N ALA A 93 12.13 1.56 2.27
CA ALA A 93 11.67 1.20 3.60
C ALA A 93 10.43 0.29 3.58
N SER A 94 9.92 -0.11 2.40
CA SER A 94 8.68 -0.92 2.34
C SER A 94 8.73 -2.20 3.17
N PRO A 95 9.82 -2.98 3.26
CA PRO A 95 9.88 -4.14 4.14
C PRO A 95 9.68 -3.76 5.61
N TRP A 96 10.22 -2.63 6.02
CA TRP A 96 10.14 -2.14 7.40
C TRP A 96 8.75 -1.67 7.78
N TRP A 97 8.15 -0.72 7.04
CA TRP A 97 6.86 -0.17 7.42
C TRP A 97 5.70 -1.16 7.17
N ILE A 98 5.80 -2.04 6.17
CA ILE A 98 4.83 -3.13 5.96
C ILE A 98 4.87 -4.09 7.14
N PHE A 99 6.07 -4.47 7.61
CA PHE A 99 6.20 -5.28 8.81
C PHE A 99 5.57 -4.60 10.04
N GLN A 100 5.74 -3.28 10.22
CA GLN A 100 5.10 -2.54 11.30
C GLN A 100 3.56 -2.55 11.16
N LEU A 101 3.04 -2.45 9.93
CA LEU A 101 1.61 -2.52 9.65
C LEU A 101 1.03 -3.89 10.02
N VAL A 102 1.66 -4.98 9.56
CA VAL A 102 1.23 -6.35 9.88
C VAL A 102 1.29 -6.59 11.38
N ALA A 103 2.37 -6.17 12.03
CA ALA A 103 2.53 -6.30 13.48
C ALA A 103 1.51 -5.49 14.30
N PHE A 104 0.98 -4.39 13.75
CA PHE A 104 -0.11 -3.64 14.35
C PHE A 104 -1.46 -4.35 14.24
N ILE A 105 -1.76 -4.93 13.07
CA ILE A 105 -3.04 -5.61 12.82
C ILE A 105 -3.13 -6.91 13.63
N TRP A 106 -2.01 -7.49 14.03
CA TRP A 106 -1.93 -8.75 14.78
C TRP A 106 -1.57 -8.56 16.27
N PRO A 107 -2.43 -7.93 17.09
CA PRO A 107 -2.16 -7.73 18.51
C PRO A 107 -2.30 -9.04 19.29
N GLY A 108 -1.30 -9.37 20.10
CA GLY A 108 -1.41 -10.45 21.08
C GLY A 108 -1.03 -11.86 20.61
N LEU A 109 -0.17 -11.99 19.60
CA LEU A 109 0.28 -13.27 19.06
C LEU A 109 0.81 -14.24 20.09
N ARG A 110 0.21 -15.42 20.14
CA ARG A 110 0.81 -16.61 20.73
C ARG A 110 2.03 -17.06 19.92
N ARG A 111 2.99 -17.74 20.53
CA ARG A 111 4.25 -18.16 19.86
C ARG A 111 4.06 -18.89 18.52
N ARG A 112 2.96 -19.65 18.35
CA ARG A 112 2.62 -20.36 17.10
C ARG A 112 2.18 -19.45 15.95
N GLU A 113 1.78 -18.22 16.24
CA GLU A 113 1.22 -17.28 15.26
C GLU A 113 2.28 -16.32 14.69
N ARG A 114 3.49 -16.30 15.28
CA ARG A 114 4.62 -15.49 14.78
C ARG A 114 5.02 -15.85 13.35
N LEU A 115 4.89 -17.13 12.97
CA LEU A 115 5.18 -17.58 11.61
C LEU A 115 4.22 -16.93 10.60
N TRP A 116 2.94 -16.84 10.94
CA TRP A 116 1.93 -16.20 10.09
C TRP A 116 2.21 -14.70 9.91
N MET A 117 2.64 -14.00 10.96
CA MET A 117 3.06 -12.62 10.85
C MET A 117 4.24 -12.44 9.87
N LEU A 118 5.21 -13.35 9.92
CA LEU A 118 6.32 -13.31 8.97
C LEU A 118 5.85 -13.59 7.54
N ILE A 119 5.00 -14.60 7.34
CA ILE A 119 4.45 -14.95 6.03
C ILE A 119 3.67 -13.76 5.44
N PHE A 120 2.75 -13.15 6.19
CA PHE A 120 2.01 -11.98 5.74
C PHE A 120 2.93 -10.76 5.55
N GLY A 121 3.93 -10.55 6.41
CA GLY A 121 4.89 -9.47 6.23
C GLY A 121 5.68 -9.61 4.92
N VAL A 122 6.15 -10.81 4.60
CA VAL A 122 6.88 -11.09 3.35
C VAL A 122 5.93 -10.99 2.14
N ALA A 123 4.73 -11.56 2.25
CA ALA A 123 3.72 -11.46 1.17
C ALA A 123 3.35 -10.01 0.88
N GLY A 124 3.18 -9.17 1.92
CA GLY A 124 2.92 -7.75 1.76
C GLY A 124 4.02 -7.00 1.05
N VAL A 125 5.28 -7.29 1.39
CA VAL A 125 6.43 -6.70 0.68
C VAL A 125 6.41 -7.09 -0.81
N ILE A 126 6.15 -8.36 -1.11
CA ILE A 126 6.08 -8.85 -2.49
C ILE A 126 4.90 -8.21 -3.24
N LEU A 127 3.72 -8.13 -2.62
CA LEU A 127 2.54 -7.52 -3.21
C LEU A 127 2.73 -6.01 -3.43
N PHE A 128 3.29 -5.30 -2.46
CA PHE A 128 3.62 -3.89 -2.61
C PHE A 128 4.60 -3.66 -3.75
N ALA A 129 5.68 -4.45 -3.82
CA ALA A 129 6.67 -4.36 -4.90
C ALA A 129 6.04 -4.67 -6.26
N ALA A 130 5.20 -5.72 -6.35
CA ALA A 130 4.47 -6.05 -7.56
C ALA A 130 3.53 -4.92 -8.00
N GLY A 131 2.82 -4.30 -7.05
CA GLY A 131 1.99 -3.13 -7.30
C GLY A 131 2.80 -1.93 -7.78
N ALA A 132 3.94 -1.64 -7.15
CA ALA A 132 4.84 -0.57 -7.55
C ALA A 132 5.40 -0.78 -8.98
N VAL A 133 5.83 -2.00 -9.30
CA VAL A 133 6.27 -2.39 -10.66
C VAL A 133 5.13 -2.26 -11.67
N PHE A 134 3.90 -2.63 -11.30
CA PHE A 134 2.75 -2.47 -12.17
C PHE A 134 2.41 -1.00 -12.41
N GLY A 135 2.56 -0.14 -11.38
CA GLY A 135 2.43 1.32 -11.50
C GLY A 135 3.51 1.92 -12.39
N ASP A 136 4.77 1.50 -12.22
CA ASP A 136 5.90 1.87 -13.06
C ASP A 136 5.66 1.52 -14.54
N TRP A 137 5.19 0.30 -14.79
CA TRP A 137 4.82 -0.15 -16.14
C TRP A 137 3.66 0.65 -16.76
N THR A 138 2.70 1.09 -15.92
CA THR A 138 1.49 1.81 -16.36
C THR A 138 1.79 3.28 -16.66
N ALA A 139 2.68 3.93 -15.92
CA ALA A 139 2.92 5.36 -16.00
C ALA A 139 3.35 5.85 -17.40
N PRO A 140 4.33 5.26 -18.10
CA PRO A 140 4.70 5.68 -19.46
C PRO A 140 3.56 5.50 -20.46
N ARG A 141 2.79 4.42 -20.33
CA ARG A 141 1.66 4.12 -21.22
C ARG A 141 0.54 5.13 -21.07
N ALA A 142 0.26 5.55 -19.84
CA ALA A 142 -0.72 6.59 -19.59
C ALA A 142 -0.31 7.91 -20.24
N VAL A 143 0.97 8.28 -20.17
CA VAL A 143 1.50 9.48 -20.83
C VAL A 143 1.43 9.36 -22.35
N SER A 144 1.81 8.22 -22.91
CA SER A 144 1.72 7.99 -24.37
C SER A 144 0.29 8.11 -24.90
N ILE A 145 -0.70 7.57 -24.15
CA ILE A 145 -2.12 7.73 -24.51
C ILE A 145 -2.55 9.21 -24.45
N LEU A 146 -2.11 9.96 -23.42
CA LEU A 146 -2.45 11.37 -23.31
C LEU A 146 -1.80 12.21 -24.41
N SER A 147 -0.55 11.93 -24.75
CA SER A 147 0.17 12.63 -25.80
C SER A 147 -0.48 12.45 -27.17
N SER A 148 -1.18 11.32 -27.42
CA SER A 148 -1.89 11.07 -28.68
C SER A 148 -3.08 11.99 -28.92
N PHE A 149 -3.59 12.67 -27.89
CA PHE A 149 -4.64 13.68 -28.01
C PHE A 149 -4.11 15.09 -28.32
N THR A 150 -2.78 15.26 -28.34
CA THR A 150 -2.14 16.55 -28.66
C THR A 150 -2.26 16.82 -30.16
N PRO A 151 -2.77 18.00 -30.58
CA PRO A 151 -2.89 18.33 -32.00
C PRO A 151 -1.53 18.31 -32.72
N PRO A 152 -1.48 17.91 -34.03
CA PRO A 152 -0.24 17.68 -34.76
C PRO A 152 0.73 18.87 -34.80
N ASP A 153 0.21 20.09 -34.73
CA ASP A 153 0.99 21.34 -34.85
C ASP A 153 1.32 22.00 -33.51
N SER A 154 1.10 21.29 -32.38
CA SER A 154 1.35 21.83 -31.05
C SER A 154 2.57 21.18 -30.39
N ALA A 155 3.46 21.98 -29.78
CA ALA A 155 4.55 21.49 -28.95
C ALA A 155 4.04 21.11 -27.56
N MET A 156 4.22 19.86 -27.16
CA MET A 156 3.88 19.42 -25.80
C MET A 156 5.02 19.76 -24.84
N LEU A 157 4.89 20.85 -24.09
CA LEU A 157 5.82 21.21 -23.02
C LEU A 157 5.42 20.50 -21.73
N LEU A 158 5.99 19.34 -21.47
CA LEU A 158 5.76 18.62 -20.22
C LEU A 158 6.54 19.28 -19.07
N GLN A 159 5.80 19.80 -18.09
CA GLN A 159 6.41 20.29 -16.86
C GLN A 159 6.99 19.12 -16.07
N ALA A 160 8.29 19.15 -15.79
CA ALA A 160 9.01 18.11 -15.03
C ALA A 160 8.31 17.77 -13.70
N ASP A 161 7.93 18.80 -12.96
CA ASP A 161 7.28 18.66 -11.66
C ASP A 161 5.92 17.94 -11.75
N SER A 162 5.11 18.27 -12.74
CA SER A 162 3.79 17.66 -12.94
C SER A 162 3.89 16.19 -13.34
N TYR A 163 4.80 15.86 -14.25
CA TYR A 163 5.04 14.48 -14.68
C TYR A 163 5.55 13.60 -13.52
N ILE A 164 6.53 14.07 -12.78
CA ILE A 164 7.12 13.29 -11.70
C ILE A 164 6.14 13.12 -10.53
N LYS A 165 5.36 14.16 -10.21
CA LYS A 165 4.25 14.04 -9.23
C LYS A 165 3.24 12.98 -9.65
N PHE A 166 2.85 12.99 -10.92
CA PHE A 166 1.97 11.97 -11.47
C PHE A 166 2.55 10.58 -11.31
N TYR A 167 3.80 10.37 -11.75
CA TYR A 167 4.49 9.08 -11.68
C TYR A 167 4.59 8.56 -10.25
N ILE A 168 5.07 9.38 -9.31
CA ILE A 168 5.19 9.03 -7.89
C ILE A 168 3.84 8.60 -7.30
N ARG A 169 2.79 9.39 -7.55
CA ARG A 169 1.44 9.09 -7.06
C ARG A 169 0.92 7.78 -7.62
N LEU A 170 1.11 7.54 -8.90
CA LEU A 170 0.64 6.34 -9.56
C LEU A 170 1.33 5.10 -9.00
N VAL A 171 2.66 5.09 -8.91
CA VAL A 171 3.43 3.96 -8.38
C VAL A 171 3.06 3.66 -6.93
N LEU A 172 2.94 4.68 -6.07
CA LEU A 172 2.52 4.48 -4.68
C LEU A 172 1.07 4.02 -4.58
N ALA A 173 0.17 4.56 -5.40
CA ALA A 173 -1.23 4.16 -5.40
C ALA A 173 -1.39 2.68 -5.76
N PHE A 174 -0.69 2.19 -6.77
CA PHE A 174 -0.68 0.77 -7.12
C PHE A 174 -0.04 -0.08 -6.02
N GLY A 175 1.11 0.34 -5.48
CA GLY A 175 1.78 -0.38 -4.39
C GLY A 175 0.87 -0.56 -3.17
N ILE A 176 0.26 0.53 -2.68
CA ILE A 176 -0.65 0.50 -1.53
C ILE A 176 -1.91 -0.30 -1.83
N SER A 177 -2.46 -0.16 -3.03
CA SER A 177 -3.67 -0.88 -3.45
C SER A 177 -3.52 -2.39 -3.36
N PHE A 178 -2.34 -2.90 -3.72
CA PHE A 178 -2.07 -4.34 -3.71
C PHE A 178 -1.97 -4.92 -2.30
N LEU A 179 -1.80 -4.10 -1.27
CA LEU A 179 -1.87 -4.53 0.13
C LEU A 179 -3.31 -4.75 0.63
N ILE A 180 -4.31 -4.10 0.02
CA ILE A 180 -5.72 -4.19 0.49
C ILE A 180 -6.22 -5.64 0.51
N PRO A 181 -6.09 -6.44 -0.56
CA PRO A 181 -6.51 -7.84 -0.56
C PRO A 181 -5.80 -8.69 0.49
N GLU A 182 -4.53 -8.42 0.76
CA GLU A 182 -3.76 -9.11 1.80
C GLU A 182 -4.33 -8.85 3.20
N ILE A 183 -4.66 -7.60 3.50
CA ILE A 183 -5.30 -7.22 4.76
C ILE A 183 -6.61 -7.99 4.93
N LEU A 184 -7.40 -8.16 3.88
CA LEU A 184 -8.64 -8.94 3.92
C LEU A 184 -8.40 -10.42 4.24
N VAL A 185 -7.39 -11.04 3.62
CA VAL A 185 -6.99 -12.42 3.93
C VAL A 185 -6.53 -12.53 5.39
N MET A 186 -5.72 -11.59 5.85
CA MET A 186 -5.24 -11.57 7.23
C MET A 186 -6.40 -11.46 8.23
N LEU A 187 -7.40 -10.61 7.98
CA LEU A 187 -8.61 -10.51 8.80
C LEU A 187 -9.43 -11.82 8.80
N ASN A 188 -9.41 -12.56 7.69
CA ASN A 188 -10.02 -13.88 7.64
C ASN A 188 -9.27 -14.90 8.53
N PHE A 189 -7.95 -14.93 8.47
CA PHE A 189 -7.13 -15.80 9.32
C PHE A 189 -7.30 -15.49 10.81
N LEU A 190 -7.50 -14.23 11.17
CA LEU A 190 -7.85 -13.80 12.53
C LEU A 190 -9.28 -14.19 12.95
N GLY A 191 -10.10 -14.69 12.02
CA GLY A 191 -11.48 -15.05 12.28
C GLY A 191 -12.45 -13.86 12.37
N VAL A 192 -11.97 -12.65 12.08
CA VAL A 192 -12.79 -11.41 12.08
C VAL A 192 -13.70 -11.37 10.85
N LEU A 193 -13.21 -11.84 9.69
CA LEU A 193 -13.92 -11.76 8.42
C LEU A 193 -14.05 -13.15 7.79
N LYS A 194 -15.28 -13.59 7.51
CA LYS A 194 -15.55 -14.88 6.84
C LYS A 194 -15.53 -14.72 5.33
N ALA A 195 -15.04 -15.73 4.59
CA ALA A 195 -15.01 -15.73 3.12
C ALA A 195 -16.38 -15.48 2.49
N ARG A 196 -17.46 -16.03 3.08
CA ARG A 196 -18.85 -15.78 2.62
C ARG A 196 -19.24 -14.30 2.72
N THR A 197 -18.78 -13.59 3.75
CA THR A 197 -19.04 -12.16 3.93
C THR A 197 -18.29 -11.35 2.87
N MET A 198 -17.04 -11.71 2.61
CA MET A 198 -16.24 -11.10 1.53
C MET A 198 -16.95 -11.30 0.19
N LEU A 199 -17.33 -12.54 -0.14
CA LEU A 199 -18.02 -12.84 -1.41
C LEU A 199 -19.34 -12.08 -1.57
N LYS A 200 -20.16 -11.95 -0.51
CA LYS A 200 -21.38 -11.14 -0.55
C LYS A 200 -21.12 -9.65 -0.75
N GLY A 201 -19.97 -9.17 -0.28
CA GLY A 201 -19.53 -7.78 -0.37
C GLY A 201 -18.91 -7.38 -1.72
N TRP A 202 -18.88 -8.25 -2.73
CA TRP A 202 -18.19 -7.99 -3.99
C TRP A 202 -18.61 -6.68 -4.70
N ARG A 203 -19.91 -6.34 -4.62
CA ARG A 203 -20.44 -5.08 -5.20
C ARG A 203 -19.83 -3.85 -4.55
N TRP A 204 -19.72 -3.86 -3.22
CA TRP A 204 -19.07 -2.80 -2.46
C TRP A 204 -17.57 -2.75 -2.73
N ALA A 205 -16.92 -3.90 -2.80
CA ALA A 205 -15.50 -3.99 -3.15
C ALA A 205 -15.24 -3.42 -4.56
N THR A 206 -16.10 -3.72 -5.53
CA THR A 206 -16.03 -3.14 -6.88
C THR A 206 -16.17 -1.62 -6.84
N MET A 207 -17.19 -1.11 -6.15
CA MET A 207 -17.42 0.33 -6.03
C MET A 207 -16.22 1.02 -5.36
N VAL A 208 -15.71 0.49 -4.26
CA VAL A 208 -14.55 1.01 -3.55
C VAL A 208 -13.30 0.96 -4.43
N ALA A 209 -13.07 -0.12 -5.18
CA ALA A 209 -11.93 -0.26 -6.08
C ALA A 209 -11.95 0.83 -7.17
N PHE A 210 -13.10 1.09 -7.78
CA PHE A 210 -13.24 2.16 -8.78
C PHE A 210 -13.11 3.56 -8.18
N ILE A 211 -13.73 3.83 -7.05
CA ILE A 211 -13.61 5.12 -6.34
C ILE A 211 -12.16 5.37 -5.94
N PHE A 212 -11.51 4.37 -5.34
CA PHE A 212 -10.10 4.47 -4.94
C PHE A 212 -9.21 4.73 -6.16
N SER A 213 -9.40 3.96 -7.24
CA SER A 213 -8.64 4.12 -8.48
C SER A 213 -8.85 5.49 -9.11
N ALA A 214 -10.07 6.03 -9.06
CA ALA A 214 -10.37 7.36 -9.58
C ALA A 214 -9.71 8.48 -8.76
N ILE A 215 -9.67 8.34 -7.42
CA ILE A 215 -9.00 9.32 -6.53
C ILE A 215 -7.48 9.22 -6.64
N ALA A 216 -6.95 8.00 -6.75
CA ALA A 216 -5.51 7.74 -6.80
C ALA A 216 -4.88 8.16 -8.13
N ASN A 217 -5.66 8.12 -9.22
CA ASN A 217 -5.19 8.54 -10.53
C ASN A 217 -5.37 10.04 -10.72
N PRO A 218 -4.29 10.79 -10.89
CA PRO A 218 -4.36 12.26 -11.10
C PRO A 218 -4.73 12.66 -12.53
N LEU A 219 -4.88 11.68 -13.44
CA LEU A 219 -5.22 11.93 -14.83
C LEU A 219 -6.73 11.77 -15.07
N PRO A 220 -7.34 12.67 -15.84
CA PRO A 220 -8.78 12.62 -16.15
C PRO A 220 -9.11 11.57 -17.23
N THR A 221 -8.31 10.51 -17.35
CA THR A 221 -8.50 9.46 -18.36
C THR A 221 -9.00 8.17 -17.72
N PRO A 222 -9.94 7.47 -18.37
CA PRO A 222 -10.53 6.26 -17.81
C PRO A 222 -9.56 5.05 -17.76
N TRP A 223 -8.56 5.00 -18.66
CA TRP A 223 -7.69 3.83 -18.81
C TRP A 223 -6.91 3.44 -17.55
N PRO A 224 -6.14 4.33 -16.88
CA PRO A 224 -5.43 3.97 -15.66
C PRO A 224 -6.40 3.58 -14.53
N VAL A 225 -7.58 4.19 -14.47
CA VAL A 225 -8.62 3.88 -13.48
C VAL A 225 -9.15 2.47 -13.69
N ILE A 226 -9.50 2.11 -14.94
CA ILE A 226 -10.02 0.78 -15.28
C ILE A 226 -8.94 -0.28 -15.03
N LEU A 227 -7.69 -0.02 -15.45
CA LEU A 227 -6.59 -0.95 -15.27
C LEU A 227 -6.32 -1.21 -13.78
N GLN A 228 -6.26 -0.16 -12.98
CA GLN A 228 -6.05 -0.27 -11.52
C GLN A 228 -7.23 -0.96 -10.84
N ALA A 229 -8.45 -0.56 -11.14
CA ALA A 229 -9.64 -1.17 -10.56
C ALA A 229 -9.76 -2.65 -10.92
N SER A 230 -9.47 -3.04 -12.18
CA SER A 230 -9.49 -4.45 -12.60
C SER A 230 -8.42 -5.28 -11.91
N ALA A 231 -7.19 -4.75 -11.75
CA ALA A 231 -6.13 -5.41 -11.00
C ALA A 231 -6.52 -5.62 -9.52
N LEU A 232 -7.09 -4.59 -8.89
CA LEU A 232 -7.61 -4.69 -7.52
C LEU A 232 -8.70 -5.73 -7.37
N LEU A 233 -9.64 -5.80 -8.33
CA LEU A 233 -10.70 -6.79 -8.32
C LEU A 233 -10.16 -8.20 -8.51
N ALA A 234 -9.20 -8.40 -9.40
CA ALA A 234 -8.55 -9.69 -9.58
C ALA A 234 -7.90 -10.17 -8.28
N LEU A 235 -7.15 -9.29 -7.60
CA LEU A 235 -6.54 -9.59 -6.31
C LEU A 235 -7.60 -9.80 -5.21
N TYR A 236 -8.70 -9.04 -5.21
CA TYR A 236 -9.80 -9.24 -4.29
C TYR A 236 -10.42 -10.63 -4.43
N PHE A 237 -10.74 -11.08 -5.64
CA PHE A 237 -11.29 -12.42 -5.85
C PHE A 237 -10.30 -13.52 -5.51
N LEU A 238 -9.00 -13.30 -5.75
CA LEU A 238 -7.94 -14.20 -5.31
C LEU A 238 -7.92 -14.29 -3.77
N ALA A 239 -8.01 -13.16 -3.07
CA ALA A 239 -8.12 -13.11 -1.61
C ALA A 239 -9.35 -13.84 -1.08
N VAL A 240 -10.52 -13.68 -1.74
CA VAL A 240 -11.75 -14.43 -1.41
C VAL A 240 -11.53 -15.94 -1.58
N GLY A 241 -10.85 -16.36 -2.65
CA GLY A 241 -10.50 -17.76 -2.90
C GLY A 241 -9.61 -18.36 -1.79
N ILE A 242 -8.56 -17.63 -1.39
CA ILE A 242 -7.67 -18.03 -0.29
C ILE A 242 -8.44 -18.12 1.03
N ALA A 243 -9.28 -17.13 1.34
CA ALA A 243 -10.11 -17.11 2.54
C ALA A 243 -11.12 -18.28 2.55
N ALA A 244 -11.73 -18.61 1.40
CA ALA A 244 -12.64 -19.74 1.27
C ALA A 244 -11.94 -21.08 1.50
N LEU A 245 -10.73 -21.25 0.95
CA LEU A 245 -9.92 -22.44 1.18
C LEU A 245 -9.53 -22.58 2.66
N HIS A 246 -9.14 -21.49 3.30
CA HIS A 246 -8.81 -21.47 4.73
C HIS A 246 -10.03 -21.85 5.59
N ASP A 247 -11.19 -21.24 5.35
CA ASP A 247 -12.43 -21.51 6.08
C ASP A 247 -12.86 -22.98 5.90
N TRP A 248 -12.71 -23.55 4.68
CA TRP A 248 -13.02 -24.95 4.40
C TRP A 248 -12.08 -25.92 5.10
N LEU A 249 -10.75 -25.67 5.08
CA LEU A 249 -9.77 -26.49 5.81
C LEU A 249 -10.03 -26.48 7.33
N ARG A 250 -10.36 -25.31 7.87
CA ARG A 250 -10.67 -25.15 9.29
C ARG A 250 -11.93 -25.92 9.70
N SER A 251 -12.96 -25.96 8.86
CA SER A 251 -14.20 -26.69 9.13
C SER A 251 -13.97 -28.21 9.14
N ARG A 252 -13.08 -28.73 8.27
CA ARG A 252 -12.76 -30.17 8.23
C ARG A 252 -11.95 -30.65 9.44
N ASN A 253 -11.13 -29.77 10.03
CA ASN A 253 -10.32 -30.12 11.21
C ASN A 253 -11.10 -29.96 12.53
N ALA A 254 -12.35 -29.49 12.48
CA ALA A 254 -13.24 -29.32 13.64
C ALA A 254 -14.27 -30.45 13.78
N THR A 255 -14.34 -31.36 12.79
CA THR A 255 -15.10 -32.62 12.81
C THR A 255 -14.18 -33.80 13.04
#